data_711104d5f23333f817d83c6255f52d3e
#
_entry.id   711104d5f23333f817d83c6255f52d3e
#
_cell.length_a   1.000
_cell.length_b   1.000
_cell.length_c   1.000
_cell.angle_alpha   90.00
_cell.angle_beta   90.00
_cell.angle_gamma   90.00
#
_symmetry.space_group_name_H-M   'P 1'
#
loop_
_entity.id
_entity.type
_entity.pdbx_description
1 polymer ?
#
loop_
_entity_poly.entity_id
_entity_poly.type
_entity_poly.pdbx_seq_one_letter_code
_entity_poly.pdbx_strand_id
1 'polypeptide(L)'
;MKLSTRSTYGLLAMYELALRYPQGPTSVSSISEKEKISVSYLEQLLNRLKKHHLVEAERGPKGGYRLSRSPESITLGDVVRVLENGMDAVYAGKPDSGKNGPNPIVTLIWGKMAGKIKEVLDATTLKDLCEEIKRLGLDEILEHRYTFHI
;
A
#
# COMPACT_ATOMS: atom_id res chain seq x y z
N MET A 1 -8.83 -2.21 13.94
CA MET A 1 -8.29 -2.52 12.62
C MET A 1 -6.94 -1.85 12.45
N LYS A 2 -5.97 -2.56 11.95
CA LYS A 2 -4.63 -2.02 11.73
C LYS A 2 -4.05 -2.64 10.46
N LEU A 3 -3.59 -1.79 9.55
CA LEU A 3 -2.77 -2.26 8.43
C LEU A 3 -1.40 -2.69 8.96
N SER A 4 -0.89 -3.80 8.46
CA SER A 4 0.46 -4.25 8.82
C SER A 4 1.52 -3.28 8.29
N THR A 5 2.71 -3.36 8.85
CA THR A 5 3.88 -2.63 8.33
C THR A 5 4.12 -2.96 6.86
N ARG A 6 3.90 -4.21 6.46
CA ARG A 6 4.01 -4.65 5.05
C ARG A 6 3.08 -3.86 4.14
N SER A 7 1.81 -3.77 4.47
CA SER A 7 0.84 -3.03 3.67
C SER A 7 1.12 -1.54 3.65
N THR A 8 1.47 -0.96 4.79
CA THR A 8 1.83 0.46 4.89
C THR A 8 3.01 0.79 3.99
N TYR A 9 4.09 0.04 4.10
CA TYR A 9 5.29 0.27 3.28
C TYR A 9 5.10 -0.10 1.82
N GLY A 10 4.32 -1.14 1.55
CA GLY A 10 3.96 -1.51 0.18
C GLY A 10 3.13 -0.42 -0.51
N LEU A 11 2.19 0.19 0.18
CA LEU A 11 1.40 1.31 -0.34
C LEU A 11 2.29 2.53 -0.60
N LEU A 12 3.25 2.83 0.29
CA LEU A 12 4.22 3.91 0.06
C LEU A 12 5.06 3.65 -1.18
N ALA A 13 5.54 2.42 -1.35
CA ALA A 13 6.29 2.05 -2.55
C ALA A 13 5.44 2.19 -3.81
N MET A 14 4.21 1.71 -3.79
CA MET A 14 3.29 1.83 -4.93
C MET A 14 2.96 3.28 -5.26
N TYR A 15 2.82 4.13 -4.25
CA TYR A 15 2.66 5.57 -4.43
C TYR A 15 3.86 6.17 -5.18
N GLU A 16 5.08 5.83 -4.79
CA GLU A 16 6.29 6.31 -5.46
C GLU A 16 6.34 5.86 -6.94
N LEU A 17 5.95 4.62 -7.21
CA LEU A 17 5.88 4.13 -8.58
C LEU A 17 4.78 4.83 -9.39
N ALA A 18 3.66 5.13 -8.76
CA ALA A 18 2.54 5.84 -9.40
C ALA A 18 2.91 7.26 -9.82
N LEU A 19 3.70 7.95 -9.01
CA LEU A 19 4.20 9.30 -9.35
C LEU A 19 5.04 9.32 -10.62
N ARG A 20 5.73 8.25 -10.94
CA ARG A 20 6.62 8.16 -12.10
C ARG A 20 5.97 7.55 -13.34
N TYR A 21 4.82 6.94 -13.20
CA TYR A 21 4.11 6.34 -14.33
C TYR A 21 3.67 7.39 -15.35
N PRO A 22 3.79 7.19 -16.68
CA PRO A 22 4.28 6.00 -17.40
C PRO A 22 5.78 6.02 -17.73
N GLN A 23 6.54 6.85 -17.08
CA GLN A 23 7.98 6.97 -17.29
C GLN A 23 8.73 5.72 -16.80
N GLY A 24 10.02 5.68 -17.06
CA GLY A 24 10.86 4.52 -16.75
C GLY A 24 10.85 4.05 -15.31
N PRO A 25 11.55 2.94 -15.00
CA PRO A 25 11.52 2.34 -13.68
C PRO A 25 12.13 3.25 -12.61
N THR A 26 11.67 3.05 -11.37
CA THR A 26 12.22 3.70 -10.18
C THR A 26 13.10 2.70 -9.45
N SER A 27 14.32 3.10 -9.10
CA SER A 27 15.24 2.23 -8.36
C SER A 27 14.75 2.00 -6.93
N VAL A 28 15.02 0.82 -6.40
CA VAL A 28 14.70 0.49 -5.00
C VAL A 28 15.45 1.42 -4.04
N SER A 29 16.69 1.78 -4.37
CA SER A 29 17.49 2.73 -3.59
C SER A 29 16.82 4.10 -3.47
N SER A 30 16.24 4.59 -4.55
CA SER A 30 15.52 5.87 -4.56
C SER A 30 14.31 5.84 -3.62
N ILE A 31 13.51 4.78 -3.67
CA ILE A 31 12.36 4.61 -2.77
C ILE A 31 12.82 4.47 -1.32
N SER A 32 13.88 3.69 -1.10
CA SER A 32 14.48 3.48 0.22
C SER A 32 14.91 4.78 0.88
N GLU A 33 15.60 5.62 0.14
CA GLU A 33 16.06 6.93 0.64
C GLU A 33 14.89 7.85 0.96
N LYS A 34 13.91 7.91 0.07
CA LYS A 34 12.77 8.82 0.20
C LYS A 34 11.83 8.41 1.32
N GLU A 35 11.52 7.12 1.43
CA GLU A 35 10.55 6.62 2.40
C GLU A 35 11.16 6.09 3.69
N LYS A 36 12.50 6.10 3.80
CA LYS A 36 13.24 5.58 4.97
C LYS A 36 12.93 4.12 5.29
N ILE A 37 12.88 3.30 4.25
CA ILE A 37 12.63 1.85 4.34
C ILE A 37 13.88 1.13 3.85
N SER A 38 14.28 0.03 4.49
CA SER A 38 15.46 -0.71 4.04
C SER A 38 15.29 -1.27 2.64
N VAL A 39 16.35 -1.25 1.83
CA VAL A 39 16.37 -1.80 0.47
C VAL A 39 15.93 -3.26 0.47
N SER A 40 16.47 -4.05 1.37
CA SER A 40 16.16 -5.48 1.49
C SER A 40 14.66 -5.73 1.71
N TYR A 41 14.05 -4.96 2.59
CA TYR A 41 12.62 -5.09 2.88
C TYR A 41 11.76 -4.65 1.70
N LEU A 42 12.11 -3.54 1.06
CA LEU A 42 11.42 -3.08 -0.16
C LEU A 42 11.49 -4.11 -1.28
N GLU A 43 12.65 -4.74 -1.47
CA GLU A 43 12.79 -5.79 -2.48
C GLU A 43 11.86 -6.97 -2.22
N GLN A 44 11.70 -7.37 -0.95
CA GLN A 44 10.74 -8.42 -0.58
C GLN A 44 9.30 -8.02 -0.93
N LEU A 45 8.90 -6.81 -0.59
CA LEU A 45 7.56 -6.31 -0.88
C LEU A 45 7.30 -6.18 -2.39
N LEU A 46 8.23 -5.56 -3.11
CA LEU A 46 8.12 -5.35 -4.55
C LEU A 46 8.14 -6.67 -5.32
N ASN A 47 8.95 -7.64 -4.88
CA ASN A 47 8.96 -8.96 -5.48
C ASN A 47 7.62 -9.67 -5.31
N ARG A 48 6.99 -9.51 -4.16
CA ARG A 48 5.65 -10.06 -3.90
C ARG A 48 4.59 -9.41 -4.78
N LEU A 49 4.63 -8.09 -4.92
CA LEU A 49 3.75 -7.33 -5.81
C LEU A 49 3.96 -7.72 -7.28
N LYS A 50 5.20 -8.00 -7.67
CA LYS A 50 5.56 -8.48 -9.00
C LYS A 50 4.95 -9.86 -9.29
N LYS A 51 5.00 -10.79 -8.33
CA LYS A 51 4.40 -12.12 -8.48
C LYS A 51 2.89 -12.06 -8.72
N HIS A 52 2.24 -11.02 -8.23
CA HIS A 52 0.81 -10.78 -8.41
C HIS A 52 0.51 -9.77 -9.54
N HIS A 53 1.48 -9.50 -10.40
CA HIS A 53 1.34 -8.68 -11.60
C HIS A 53 0.91 -7.22 -11.37
N LEU A 54 1.24 -6.65 -10.21
CA LEU A 54 1.00 -5.24 -9.92
C LEU A 54 2.18 -4.35 -10.31
N VAL A 55 3.38 -4.91 -10.31
CA VAL A 55 4.60 -4.23 -10.76
C VAL A 55 5.42 -5.11 -11.67
N GLU A 56 6.29 -4.49 -12.45
CA GLU A 56 7.28 -5.13 -13.32
C GLU A 56 8.67 -4.68 -12.90
N ALA A 57 9.65 -5.57 -13.05
CA ALA A 57 11.05 -5.27 -12.78
C ALA A 57 11.82 -5.08 -14.09
N GLU A 58 12.73 -4.14 -14.09
CA GLU A 58 13.67 -3.92 -15.18
C GLU A 58 15.10 -4.01 -14.66
N ARG A 59 15.91 -4.83 -15.30
CA ARG A 59 17.32 -5.05 -14.91
C ARG A 59 18.23 -3.96 -15.47
N GLY A 60 19.39 -3.81 -14.86
CA GLY A 60 20.47 -2.93 -15.32
C GLY A 60 20.72 -1.74 -14.41
N PRO A 61 21.74 -0.91 -14.74
CA PRO A 61 22.14 0.24 -13.90
C PRO A 61 21.05 1.30 -13.74
N LYS A 62 20.14 1.38 -14.72
CA LYS A 62 18.96 2.27 -14.68
C LYS A 62 17.68 1.50 -14.42
N GLY A 63 17.80 0.28 -13.90
CA GLY A 63 16.68 -0.59 -13.59
C GLY A 63 15.98 -0.24 -12.30
N GLY A 64 14.98 -1.02 -11.98
CA GLY A 64 14.15 -0.87 -10.80
C GLY A 64 12.79 -1.51 -11.03
N TYR A 65 11.77 -0.88 -10.48
CA TYR A 65 10.39 -1.34 -10.63
C TYR A 65 9.51 -0.25 -11.21
N ARG A 66 8.46 -0.66 -11.90
CA ARG A 66 7.40 0.24 -12.40
C ARG A 66 6.05 -0.44 -12.26
N LEU A 67 4.98 0.34 -12.29
CA LEU A 67 3.63 -0.23 -12.32
C LEU A 67 3.43 -1.04 -13.60
N SER A 68 2.76 -2.19 -13.48
CA SER A 68 2.43 -3.04 -14.62
C SER A 68 1.31 -2.47 -15.49
N ARG A 69 0.52 -1.56 -14.94
CA ARG A 69 -0.60 -0.90 -15.60
C ARG A 69 -0.85 0.47 -14.97
N SER A 70 -1.78 1.26 -15.54
CA SER A 70 -2.01 2.62 -15.08
C SER A 70 -2.43 2.72 -13.61
N PRO A 71 -2.08 3.81 -12.91
CA PRO A 71 -2.53 4.04 -11.53
C PRO A 71 -4.05 4.04 -11.36
N GLU A 72 -4.79 4.37 -12.40
CA GLU A 72 -6.26 4.34 -12.40
C GLU A 72 -6.83 2.92 -12.31
N SER A 73 -6.06 1.92 -12.72
CA SER A 73 -6.49 0.52 -12.78
C SER A 73 -6.01 -0.32 -11.60
N ILE A 74 -5.30 0.26 -10.65
CA ILE A 74 -4.82 -0.41 -9.44
C ILE A 74 -5.47 0.24 -8.24
N THR A 75 -6.21 -0.55 -7.45
CA THR A 75 -6.85 -0.06 -6.23
C THR A 75 -5.96 -0.29 -5.01
N LEU A 76 -6.24 0.44 -3.93
CA LEU A 76 -5.58 0.16 -2.65
C LEU A 76 -5.89 -1.26 -2.18
N GLY A 77 -7.10 -1.74 -2.45
CA GLY A 77 -7.51 -3.11 -2.15
C GLY A 77 -6.66 -4.16 -2.86
N ASP A 78 -6.31 -3.92 -4.13
CA ASP A 78 -5.42 -4.81 -4.88
C ASP A 78 -4.08 -4.99 -4.18
N VAL A 79 -3.49 -3.90 -3.71
CA VAL A 79 -2.20 -3.89 -3.03
C VAL A 79 -2.29 -4.58 -1.66
N VAL A 80 -3.29 -4.22 -0.87
CA VAL A 80 -3.49 -4.75 0.50
C VAL A 80 -3.74 -6.25 0.47
N ARG A 81 -4.55 -6.76 -0.47
CA ARG A 81 -4.79 -8.21 -0.60
C ARG A 81 -3.52 -9.01 -0.84
N VAL A 82 -2.62 -8.47 -1.64
CA VAL A 82 -1.33 -9.13 -1.92
C VAL A 82 -0.45 -9.18 -0.67
N LEU A 83 -0.43 -8.10 0.10
CA LEU A 83 0.51 -7.93 1.22
C LEU A 83 -0.01 -8.47 2.55
N GLU A 84 -1.33 -8.55 2.75
CA GLU A 84 -1.96 -8.97 4.01
C GLU A 84 -2.32 -10.47 4.08
N ASN A 85 -1.90 -11.30 3.15
CA ASN A 85 -2.28 -12.73 3.14
C ASN A 85 -3.81 -12.97 3.20
N GLY A 86 -4.57 -12.08 2.58
CA GLY A 86 -6.03 -12.12 2.56
C GLY A 86 -6.66 -11.01 3.40
N MET A 87 -7.86 -10.63 3.01
CA MET A 87 -8.57 -9.50 3.64
C MET A 87 -9.07 -9.83 5.04
N ASP A 88 -9.23 -11.09 5.36
CA ASP A 88 -9.68 -11.52 6.69
C ASP A 88 -8.73 -11.07 7.80
N ALA A 89 -7.43 -10.98 7.50
CA ALA A 89 -6.43 -10.49 8.44
C ALA A 89 -6.57 -8.98 8.71
N VAL A 90 -7.01 -8.21 7.71
CA VAL A 90 -7.25 -6.76 7.84
C VAL A 90 -8.46 -6.52 8.74
N TYR A 91 -9.44 -7.40 8.67
CA TYR A 91 -10.70 -7.30 9.40
C TYR A 91 -10.69 -8.05 10.73
N ALA A 92 -9.60 -8.73 11.06
CA ALA A 92 -9.47 -9.54 12.26
C ALA A 92 -9.23 -8.72 13.53
N GLY A 93 -10.12 -7.78 13.80
CA GLY A 93 -10.48 -7.59 15.18
C GLY A 93 -11.41 -8.75 15.52
N LYS A 94 -10.88 -9.89 15.95
CA LYS A 94 -11.75 -10.99 16.36
C LYS A 94 -12.65 -10.49 17.46
N PRO A 95 -13.98 -10.59 17.31
CA PRO A 95 -14.85 -10.35 18.44
C PRO A 95 -14.36 -11.28 19.55
N ASP A 96 -14.15 -10.70 20.73
CA ASP A 96 -13.71 -11.46 21.88
C ASP A 96 -14.66 -12.64 22.06
N SER A 97 -14.14 -13.83 21.83
CA SER A 97 -14.87 -15.05 22.10
C SER A 97 -14.77 -15.31 23.60
N GLY A 98 -15.57 -14.58 24.37
CA GLY A 98 -15.76 -14.86 25.78
C GLY A 98 -16.15 -16.32 26.02
N LYS A 99 -16.25 -16.76 27.26
CA LYS A 99 -16.56 -18.14 27.66
C LYS A 99 -17.76 -18.78 26.96
N ASN A 100 -18.63 -17.98 26.34
CA ASN A 100 -19.87 -18.39 25.66
C ASN A 100 -19.80 -18.27 24.14
N GLY A 101 -18.58 -18.11 23.54
CA GLY A 101 -18.43 -17.94 22.12
C GLY A 101 -18.62 -16.50 21.62
N PRO A 102 -18.53 -16.26 20.30
CA PRO A 102 -18.60 -14.90 19.75
C PRO A 102 -20.01 -14.31 19.93
N ASN A 103 -20.06 -13.07 20.39
CA ASN A 103 -21.32 -12.33 20.53
C ASN A 103 -21.86 -11.96 19.14
N PRO A 104 -23.11 -12.39 18.79
CA PRO A 104 -23.66 -12.13 17.45
C PRO A 104 -23.77 -10.63 17.11
N ILE A 105 -24.02 -9.78 18.08
CA ILE A 105 -24.15 -8.32 17.88
C ILE A 105 -22.79 -7.75 17.51
N VAL A 106 -21.73 -8.11 18.24
CA VAL A 106 -20.35 -7.67 17.98
C VAL A 106 -19.90 -8.17 16.62
N THR A 107 -20.22 -9.43 16.28
CA THR A 107 -19.91 -10.01 14.96
C THR A 107 -20.59 -9.22 13.82
N LEU A 108 -21.84 -8.82 14.02
CA LEU A 108 -22.56 -7.99 13.05
C LEU A 108 -21.90 -6.62 12.87
N ILE A 109 -21.53 -5.96 13.98
CA ILE A 109 -20.86 -4.65 13.96
C ILE A 109 -19.55 -4.73 13.16
N TRP A 110 -18.71 -5.70 13.50
CA TRP A 110 -17.42 -5.89 12.80
C TRP A 110 -17.61 -6.22 11.33
N GLY A 111 -18.61 -7.05 10.98
CA GLY A 111 -18.93 -7.38 9.60
C GLY A 111 -19.34 -6.16 8.79
N LYS A 112 -20.14 -5.26 9.36
CA LYS A 112 -20.52 -3.99 8.71
C LYS A 112 -19.31 -3.08 8.50
N MET A 113 -18.47 -2.94 9.50
CA MET A 113 -17.25 -2.14 9.40
C MET A 113 -16.30 -2.69 8.35
N ALA A 114 -16.06 -4.00 8.37
CA ALA A 114 -15.22 -4.69 7.39
C ALA A 114 -15.73 -4.48 5.95
N GLY A 115 -17.04 -4.58 5.75
CA GLY A 115 -17.67 -4.34 4.44
C GLY A 115 -17.41 -2.92 3.93
N LYS A 116 -17.54 -1.91 4.80
CA LYS A 116 -17.29 -0.51 4.44
C LYS A 116 -15.81 -0.25 4.12
N ILE A 117 -14.92 -0.82 4.88
CA ILE A 117 -13.48 -0.72 4.63
C ILE A 117 -13.13 -1.34 3.28
N LYS A 118 -13.68 -2.51 3.00
CA LYS A 118 -13.50 -3.18 1.70
C LYS A 118 -13.99 -2.29 0.55
N GLU A 119 -15.18 -1.70 0.68
CA GLU A 119 -15.72 -0.78 -0.33
C GLU A 119 -14.76 0.39 -0.58
N VAL A 120 -14.24 1.02 0.46
CA VAL A 120 -13.31 2.16 0.36
C VAL A 120 -12.01 1.73 -0.32
N LEU A 121 -11.43 0.60 0.09
CA LEU A 121 -10.18 0.10 -0.48
C LEU A 121 -10.33 -0.25 -1.97
N ASP A 122 -11.45 -0.87 -2.34
CA ASP A 122 -11.71 -1.29 -3.73
C ASP A 122 -12.17 -0.14 -4.64
N ALA A 123 -12.67 0.94 -4.06
CA ALA A 123 -13.09 2.15 -4.79
C ALA A 123 -11.98 3.19 -4.94
N THR A 124 -10.90 3.10 -4.17
CA THR A 124 -9.80 4.07 -4.17
C THR A 124 -8.63 3.56 -5.00
N THR A 125 -8.30 4.24 -6.07
CA THR A 125 -7.17 3.88 -6.94
C THR A 125 -5.87 4.56 -6.49
N LEU A 126 -4.74 4.09 -7.02
CA LEU A 126 -3.46 4.78 -6.82
C LEU A 126 -3.48 6.21 -7.38
N LYS A 127 -4.21 6.42 -8.47
CA LYS A 127 -4.40 7.77 -9.03
C LYS A 127 -5.15 8.66 -8.04
N ASP A 128 -6.24 8.17 -7.47
CA ASP A 128 -7.01 8.90 -6.46
C ASP A 128 -6.15 9.28 -5.27
N LEU A 129 -5.31 8.35 -4.81
CA LEU A 129 -4.37 8.59 -3.70
C LEU A 129 -3.37 9.70 -4.04
N CYS A 130 -2.76 9.66 -5.22
CA CYS A 130 -1.81 10.68 -5.67
C CYS A 130 -2.48 12.07 -5.76
N GLU A 131 -3.67 12.13 -6.31
CA GLU A 131 -4.45 13.38 -6.43
C GLU A 131 -4.82 13.94 -5.05
N GLU A 132 -5.24 13.09 -4.13
CA GLU A 132 -5.58 13.48 -2.75
C GLU A 132 -4.37 14.02 -2.00
N ILE A 133 -3.23 13.34 -2.11
CA ILE A 133 -1.97 13.75 -1.48
C ILE A 133 -1.54 15.13 -1.99
N LYS A 134 -1.63 15.34 -3.30
CA LYS A 134 -1.31 16.62 -3.93
C LYS A 134 -2.28 17.71 -3.50
N ARG A 135 -3.57 17.42 -3.48
CA ARG A 135 -4.62 18.37 -3.06
C ARG A 135 -4.43 18.83 -1.62
N LEU A 136 -3.99 17.92 -0.74
CA LEU A 136 -3.75 18.21 0.68
C LEU A 136 -2.36 18.82 0.95
N GLY A 137 -1.49 18.91 -0.06
CA GLY A 137 -0.13 19.43 0.10
C GLY A 137 0.79 18.54 0.93
N LEU A 138 0.46 17.25 1.07
CA LEU A 138 1.26 16.31 1.88
C LEU A 138 2.62 16.02 1.26
N ASP A 139 2.73 16.05 -0.04
CA ASP A 139 3.98 15.91 -0.78
C ASP A 139 4.99 17.01 -0.42
N GLU A 140 4.56 18.25 -0.35
CA GLU A 140 5.39 19.40 0.07
C GLU A 140 5.84 19.27 1.54
N ILE A 141 4.96 18.82 2.42
CA ILE A 141 5.29 18.60 3.84
C ILE A 141 6.37 17.53 3.99
N LEU A 142 6.29 16.47 3.20
CA LEU A 142 7.29 15.39 3.21
C LEU A 142 8.65 15.89 2.71
N GLU A 143 8.70 16.67 1.65
CA GLU A 143 9.94 17.29 1.15
C GLU A 143 10.59 18.19 2.20
N HIS A 144 9.81 19.00 2.88
CA HIS A 144 10.31 19.85 3.96
C HIS A 144 10.86 19.08 5.16
N ARG A 145 10.25 17.97 5.53
CA ARG A 145 10.75 17.12 6.62
C ARG A 145 12.14 16.56 6.34
N TYR A 146 12.44 16.29 5.08
CA TYR A 146 13.75 15.75 4.69
C TYR A 146 14.82 16.82 4.50
N THR A 147 14.43 18.06 4.24
CA THR A 147 15.35 19.17 4.02
C THR A 147 15.91 19.74 5.33
N PHE A 148 15.22 19.58 6.45
CA PHE A 148 15.61 20.09 7.76
C PHE A 148 16.52 19.17 8.58
N HIS A 149 16.89 18.01 8.07
CA HIS A 149 17.77 17.05 8.75
C HIS A 149 19.17 16.93 8.13
N ILE A 150 19.61 17.97 7.47
CA ILE A 150 21.00 18.07 7.02
C ILE A 150 21.84 18.76 8.08
#